data_8547907337e73bb7fa2fd9e4f1edfa0d
#
_entry.id   8547907337e73bb7fa2fd9e4f1edfa0d
#
_cell.length_a   1.000
_cell.length_b   1.000
_cell.length_c   1.000
_cell.angle_alpha   90.00
_cell.angle_beta   90.00
_cell.angle_gamma   90.00
#
_symmetry.space_group_name_H-M   'P 1'
#
loop_
_entity.id
_entity.type
_entity.pdbx_description
1 polymer ?
#
loop_
_entity_poly.entity_id
_entity_poly.type
_entity_poly.pdbx_seq_one_letter_code
_entity_poly.pdbx_strand_id
1 'polypeptide(L)'
;KGENLSIKQIYNSKKNRRGRSKYILSIDVMIGKENDKIPAKIVCVRNKCNKKDWLAVISTDTSLAEEEIIRIYGKRWQIEVFFKTCKSYLKLVKETRSTSYDALNAHVALVFTRYMILSINQRCNEDDKTICEIFYYLANELTDITFSRSLRIIMQAMLDTISEVFHI
;
A
#
# COMPACT_ATOMS: atom_id res chain seq x y z
N LYS A 1 16.85 -34.60 16.12
CA LYS A 1 17.73 -33.71 15.29
C LYS A 1 16.84 -33.11 14.22
N GLY A 2 16.64 -31.81 14.25
CA GLY A 2 15.85 -31.09 13.21
C GLY A 2 16.64 -31.04 11.92
N GLU A 3 16.05 -31.51 10.82
CA GLU A 3 16.65 -31.38 9.49
C GLU A 3 16.46 -29.95 8.98
N ASN A 4 17.52 -29.37 8.43
CA ASN A 4 17.44 -28.10 7.73
C ASN A 4 16.82 -28.33 6.34
N LEU A 5 15.51 -28.07 6.23
CA LEU A 5 14.77 -28.25 4.99
C LEU A 5 14.50 -26.89 4.33
N SER A 6 14.64 -26.83 3.02
CA SER A 6 14.18 -25.66 2.26
C SER A 6 12.65 -25.63 2.18
N ILE A 7 12.07 -24.42 2.04
CA ILE A 7 10.60 -24.25 1.91
C ILE A 7 10.05 -25.12 0.76
N LYS A 8 10.81 -25.26 -0.32
CA LYS A 8 10.41 -26.08 -1.47
C LYS A 8 10.38 -27.58 -1.14
N GLN A 9 11.31 -28.08 -0.31
CA GLN A 9 11.31 -29.46 0.18
C GLN A 9 10.14 -29.72 1.11
N ILE A 10 9.86 -28.80 2.04
CA ILE A 10 8.69 -28.86 2.93
C ILE A 10 7.40 -28.92 2.12
N TYR A 11 7.25 -28.03 1.13
CA TYR A 11 6.10 -28.01 0.26
C TYR A 11 5.91 -29.35 -0.48
N ASN A 12 6.94 -29.89 -1.08
CA ASN A 12 6.86 -31.13 -1.85
C ASN A 12 6.54 -32.36 -0.98
N SER A 13 7.04 -32.40 0.26
CA SER A 13 6.83 -33.53 1.17
C SER A 13 5.44 -33.53 1.83
N LYS A 14 4.88 -32.34 2.11
CA LYS A 14 3.68 -32.20 2.95
C LYS A 14 2.47 -31.57 2.26
N LYS A 15 2.55 -31.21 0.96
CA LYS A 15 1.42 -30.60 0.26
C LYS A 15 0.19 -31.50 0.22
N ASN A 16 -0.95 -30.97 0.59
CA ASN A 16 -2.24 -31.62 0.40
C ASN A 16 -2.59 -31.63 -1.10
N ARG A 17 -2.67 -32.84 -1.67
CA ARG A 17 -2.95 -33.01 -3.12
C ARG A 17 -4.43 -32.84 -3.49
N ARG A 18 -5.34 -32.91 -2.51
CA ARG A 18 -6.80 -32.82 -2.75
C ARG A 18 -7.46 -31.92 -1.68
N GLY A 19 -8.29 -30.97 -2.12
CA GLY A 19 -9.13 -30.16 -1.22
C GLY A 19 -9.55 -28.82 -1.82
N ARG A 20 -10.69 -28.29 -1.35
CA ARG A 20 -11.20 -26.94 -1.66
C ARG A 20 -10.64 -25.85 -0.75
N SER A 21 -9.63 -26.17 0.06
CA SER A 21 -9.04 -25.21 1.00
C SER A 21 -8.39 -24.03 0.27
N LYS A 22 -8.47 -22.83 0.85
CA LYS A 22 -7.83 -21.61 0.37
C LYS A 22 -6.30 -21.72 0.39
N TYR A 23 -5.76 -22.53 1.30
CA TYR A 23 -4.32 -22.79 1.42
C TYR A 23 -4.01 -24.26 1.12
N ILE A 24 -2.77 -24.51 0.66
CA ILE A 24 -2.31 -25.84 0.25
C ILE A 24 -1.67 -26.57 1.44
N LEU A 25 -0.97 -25.82 2.29
CA LEU A 25 -0.19 -26.32 3.40
C LEU A 25 -0.12 -25.27 4.50
N SER A 26 -0.28 -25.72 5.75
CA SER A 26 0.07 -24.95 6.95
C SER A 26 0.97 -25.80 7.82
N ILE A 27 2.07 -25.26 8.31
CA ILE A 27 3.04 -25.98 9.14
C ILE A 27 3.77 -25.02 10.07
N ASP A 28 3.94 -25.44 11.32
CA ASP A 28 4.80 -24.75 12.28
C ASP A 28 6.25 -25.22 12.12
N VAL A 29 7.16 -24.28 12.08
CA VAL A 29 8.59 -24.50 11.87
C VAL A 29 9.42 -23.65 12.81
N MET A 30 10.67 -24.02 13.00
CA MET A 30 11.65 -23.18 13.67
C MET A 30 12.58 -22.57 12.62
N ILE A 31 12.69 -21.24 12.60
CA ILE A 31 13.51 -20.48 11.65
C ILE A 31 14.68 -19.86 12.40
N GLY A 32 15.88 -19.90 11.84
CA GLY A 32 17.08 -19.28 12.41
C GLY A 32 18.25 -20.24 12.49
N LYS A 33 19.36 -19.72 13.00
CA LYS A 33 20.58 -20.52 13.28
C LYS A 33 20.40 -21.29 14.60
N GLU A 34 21.25 -22.29 14.84
CA GLU A 34 21.10 -23.24 15.97
C GLU A 34 20.86 -22.60 17.33
N ASN A 35 21.43 -21.42 17.59
CA ASN A 35 21.34 -20.72 18.89
C ASN A 35 20.25 -19.64 18.92
N ASP A 36 19.56 -19.37 17.81
CA ASP A 36 18.60 -18.26 17.70
C ASP A 36 17.39 -18.70 16.85
N LYS A 37 16.72 -19.77 17.29
CA LYS A 37 15.55 -20.31 16.58
C LYS A 37 14.27 -19.64 17.04
N ILE A 38 13.56 -19.07 16.09
CA ILE A 38 12.28 -18.42 16.30
C ILE A 38 11.16 -19.34 15.77
N PRO A 39 10.10 -19.58 16.55
CA PRO A 39 8.93 -20.31 16.06
C PRO A 39 8.22 -19.48 14.98
N ALA A 40 7.79 -20.13 13.93
CA ALA A 40 7.06 -19.50 12.84
C ALA A 40 6.08 -20.48 12.18
N LYS A 41 5.01 -19.94 11.63
CA LYS A 41 4.03 -20.68 10.83
C LYS A 41 4.21 -20.36 9.36
N ILE A 42 4.33 -21.38 8.51
CA ILE A 42 4.38 -21.25 7.05
C ILE A 42 3.03 -21.67 6.49
N VAL A 43 2.41 -20.77 5.73
CA VAL A 43 1.15 -21.02 5.01
C VAL A 43 1.41 -20.90 3.51
N CYS A 44 1.17 -21.99 2.76
CA CYS A 44 1.33 -22.00 1.30
C CYS A 44 -0.02 -21.78 0.63
N VAL A 45 -0.11 -20.77 -0.23
CA VAL A 45 -1.32 -20.36 -0.93
C VAL A 45 -1.18 -20.60 -2.43
N ARG A 46 -2.25 -21.04 -3.09
CA ARG A 46 -2.28 -21.20 -4.55
C ARG A 46 -2.28 -19.86 -5.26
N ASN A 47 -1.52 -19.76 -6.32
CA ASN A 47 -1.68 -18.66 -7.26
C ASN A 47 -2.98 -18.86 -8.07
N LYS A 48 -3.89 -17.87 -8.02
CA LYS A 48 -5.17 -17.94 -8.76
C LYS A 48 -4.95 -17.89 -10.28
N CYS A 49 -3.94 -17.15 -10.73
CA CYS A 49 -3.65 -16.94 -12.15
C CYS A 49 -2.81 -18.07 -12.75
N ASN A 50 -1.95 -18.72 -11.96
CA ASN A 50 -1.11 -19.82 -12.41
C ASN A 50 -1.19 -21.00 -11.45
N LYS A 51 -1.89 -22.04 -11.82
CA LYS A 51 -2.11 -23.23 -10.96
C LYS A 51 -0.84 -24.00 -10.60
N LYS A 52 0.26 -23.75 -11.32
CA LYS A 52 1.58 -24.38 -11.06
C LYS A 52 2.37 -23.62 -9.99
N ASP A 53 2.03 -22.35 -9.75
CA ASP A 53 2.71 -21.49 -8.80
C ASP A 53 2.00 -21.47 -7.44
N TRP A 54 2.80 -21.28 -6.43
CA TRP A 54 2.36 -21.12 -5.06
C TRP A 54 3.19 -20.06 -4.35
N LEU A 55 2.62 -19.46 -3.33
CA LEU A 55 3.26 -18.47 -2.49
C LEU A 55 3.35 -19.00 -1.08
N ALA A 56 4.54 -18.94 -0.47
CA ALA A 56 4.71 -19.21 0.95
C ALA A 56 4.68 -17.89 1.72
N VAL A 57 3.79 -17.78 2.68
CA VAL A 57 3.70 -16.69 3.64
C VAL A 57 4.19 -17.21 4.98
N ILE A 58 5.04 -16.44 5.66
CA ILE A 58 5.61 -16.80 6.95
C ILE A 58 5.12 -15.80 7.98
N SER A 59 4.66 -16.30 9.12
CA SER A 59 4.29 -15.52 10.28
C SER A 59 5.11 -15.97 11.50
N THR A 60 5.65 -15.02 12.25
CA THR A 60 6.27 -15.28 13.56
C THR A 60 5.23 -15.40 14.68
N ASP A 61 4.03 -14.89 14.45
CA ASP A 61 2.89 -15.16 15.32
C ASP A 61 2.24 -16.46 14.88
N THR A 62 2.49 -17.53 15.64
CA THR A 62 1.96 -18.87 15.39
C THR A 62 0.53 -19.06 15.91
N SER A 63 0.01 -18.13 16.70
CA SER A 63 -1.36 -18.17 17.23
C SER A 63 -2.42 -17.80 16.18
N LEU A 64 -2.00 -17.08 15.12
CA LEU A 64 -2.91 -16.63 14.06
C LEU A 64 -3.44 -17.81 13.24
N ALA A 65 -4.73 -17.74 12.89
CA ALA A 65 -5.33 -18.64 11.91
C ALA A 65 -4.76 -18.40 10.51
N GLU A 66 -4.74 -19.41 9.67
CA GLU A 66 -4.19 -19.37 8.32
C GLU A 66 -4.85 -18.31 7.45
N GLU A 67 -6.18 -18.17 7.54
CA GLU A 67 -6.95 -17.16 6.82
C GLU A 67 -6.55 -15.75 7.22
N GLU A 68 -6.26 -15.54 8.50
CA GLU A 68 -5.84 -14.25 9.03
C GLU A 68 -4.44 -13.88 8.53
N ILE A 69 -3.51 -14.82 8.52
CA ILE A 69 -2.16 -14.65 7.96
C ILE A 69 -2.26 -14.25 6.47
N ILE A 70 -3.12 -14.93 5.71
CA ILE A 70 -3.35 -14.63 4.29
C ILE A 70 -3.97 -13.23 4.13
N ARG A 71 -4.94 -12.88 4.99
CA ARG A 71 -5.60 -11.57 4.98
C ARG A 71 -4.62 -10.42 5.26
N ILE A 72 -3.79 -10.58 6.27
CA ILE A 72 -2.76 -9.60 6.65
C ILE A 72 -1.75 -9.42 5.51
N TYR A 73 -1.27 -10.53 4.95
CA TYR A 73 -0.34 -10.48 3.82
C TYR A 73 -0.96 -9.81 2.59
N GLY A 74 -2.25 -10.03 2.34
CA GLY A 74 -2.97 -9.40 1.24
C GLY A 74 -2.98 -7.87 1.30
N LYS A 75 -2.93 -7.29 2.50
CA LYS A 75 -2.84 -5.84 2.69
C LYS A 75 -1.52 -5.25 2.16
N ARG A 76 -0.47 -6.05 2.02
CA ARG A 76 0.81 -5.62 1.42
C ARG A 76 0.64 -5.07 0.01
N TRP A 77 -0.30 -5.62 -0.76
CA TRP A 77 -0.61 -5.13 -2.10
C TRP A 77 -1.07 -3.67 -2.12
N GLN A 78 -1.73 -3.21 -1.08
CA GLN A 78 -2.17 -1.82 -0.94
C GLN A 78 -0.98 -0.85 -0.89
N ILE A 79 0.13 -1.27 -0.28
CA ILE A 79 1.38 -0.49 -0.23
C ILE A 79 1.98 -0.35 -1.64
N GLU A 80 1.97 -1.41 -2.42
CA GLU A 80 2.46 -1.39 -3.80
C GLU A 80 1.60 -0.47 -4.69
N VAL A 81 0.27 -0.56 -4.56
CA VAL A 81 -0.67 0.32 -5.26
C VAL A 81 -0.46 1.78 -4.84
N PHE A 82 -0.29 2.05 -3.55
CA PHE A 82 0.02 3.38 -3.03
C PHE A 82 1.27 3.97 -3.68
N PHE A 83 2.40 3.26 -3.64
CA PHE A 83 3.64 3.75 -4.25
C PHE A 83 3.54 3.87 -5.78
N LYS A 84 2.83 2.96 -6.44
CA LYS A 84 2.57 3.05 -7.87
C LYS A 84 1.79 4.33 -8.20
N THR A 85 0.74 4.62 -7.46
CA THR A 85 -0.07 5.85 -7.62
C THR A 85 0.77 7.09 -7.38
N CYS A 86 1.53 7.15 -6.27
CA CYS A 86 2.39 8.27 -5.96
C CYS A 86 3.44 8.53 -7.05
N LYS A 87 4.04 7.48 -7.60
CA LYS A 87 5.06 7.60 -8.67
C LYS A 87 4.47 7.99 -10.02
N SER A 88 3.34 7.38 -10.39
CA SER A 88 2.77 7.54 -11.74
C SER A 88 1.97 8.82 -11.89
N TYR A 89 1.16 9.18 -10.90
CA TYR A 89 0.22 10.29 -10.97
C TYR A 89 0.66 11.49 -10.14
N LEU A 90 1.15 11.29 -8.93
CA LEU A 90 1.51 12.36 -7.99
C LEU A 90 2.99 12.77 -8.10
N LYS A 91 3.70 12.25 -9.10
CA LYS A 91 5.06 12.64 -9.49
C LYS A 91 6.10 12.56 -8.35
N LEU A 92 5.98 11.59 -7.47
CA LEU A 92 6.88 11.39 -6.32
C LEU A 92 8.37 11.44 -6.70
N VAL A 93 8.74 11.00 -7.90
CA VAL A 93 10.13 10.91 -8.35
C VAL A 93 10.51 11.99 -9.37
N LYS A 94 9.52 12.62 -10.02
CA LYS A 94 9.77 13.44 -11.22
C LYS A 94 9.86 14.94 -10.96
N GLU A 95 9.24 15.46 -9.91
CA GLU A 95 9.13 16.91 -9.70
C GLU A 95 10.24 17.50 -8.80
N THR A 96 10.98 16.67 -8.06
CA THR A 96 12.07 17.20 -7.25
C THR A 96 13.42 17.12 -7.95
N ARG A 97 14.12 18.24 -8.01
CA ARG A 97 15.53 18.35 -8.46
C ARG A 97 16.46 18.67 -7.28
N SER A 98 15.91 18.83 -6.09
CA SER A 98 16.71 19.17 -4.90
C SER A 98 17.44 17.95 -4.38
N THR A 99 18.66 18.16 -3.92
CA THR A 99 19.46 17.18 -3.18
C THR A 99 19.41 17.41 -1.67
N SER A 100 18.74 18.49 -1.21
CA SER A 100 18.57 18.78 0.20
C SER A 100 17.62 17.78 0.84
N TYR A 101 18.02 17.24 1.99
CA TYR A 101 17.21 16.30 2.78
C TYR A 101 15.86 16.90 3.17
N ASP A 102 15.83 18.15 3.62
CA ASP A 102 14.60 18.82 4.05
C ASP A 102 13.65 19.05 2.87
N ALA A 103 14.17 19.43 1.71
CA ALA A 103 13.38 19.62 0.51
C ALA A 103 12.80 18.29 -0.01
N LEU A 104 13.56 17.19 0.10
CA LEU A 104 13.07 15.85 -0.24
C LEU A 104 11.97 15.40 0.71
N ASN A 105 12.13 15.62 2.01
CA ASN A 105 11.11 15.29 3.01
C ASN A 105 9.83 16.11 2.79
N ALA A 106 9.96 17.41 2.54
CA ALA A 106 8.82 18.27 2.24
C ALA A 106 8.07 17.80 0.98
N HIS A 107 8.81 17.43 -0.08
CA HIS A 107 8.22 16.89 -1.30
C HIS A 107 7.46 15.59 -1.05
N VAL A 108 8.05 14.63 -0.33
CA VAL A 108 7.40 13.37 0.04
C VAL A 108 6.15 13.62 0.86
N ALA A 109 6.21 14.50 1.86
CA ALA A 109 5.08 14.87 2.68
C ALA A 109 3.93 15.47 1.84
N LEU A 110 4.25 16.36 0.90
CA LEU A 110 3.27 16.94 -0.02
C LEU A 110 2.59 15.88 -0.91
N VAL A 111 3.36 14.96 -1.47
CA VAL A 111 2.82 13.88 -2.30
C VAL A 111 1.92 12.95 -1.48
N PHE A 112 2.30 12.61 -0.27
CA PHE A 112 1.50 11.76 0.61
C PHE A 112 0.22 12.47 1.06
N THR A 113 0.27 13.77 1.33
CA THR A 113 -0.91 14.58 1.64
C THR A 113 -1.88 14.60 0.45
N ARG A 114 -1.39 14.80 -0.77
CA ARG A 114 -2.21 14.71 -1.99
C ARG A 114 -2.89 13.34 -2.12
N TYR A 115 -2.15 12.27 -1.87
CA TYR A 115 -2.73 10.92 -1.89
C TYR A 115 -3.83 10.75 -0.85
N MET A 116 -3.61 11.23 0.38
CA MET A 116 -4.61 11.15 1.45
C MET A 116 -5.89 11.91 1.09
N ILE A 117 -5.78 13.12 0.55
CA ILE A 117 -6.94 13.90 0.11
C ILE A 117 -7.73 13.16 -0.97
N LEU A 118 -7.06 12.62 -1.99
CA LEU A 118 -7.70 11.83 -3.04
C LEU A 118 -8.39 10.57 -2.49
N SER A 119 -7.74 9.89 -1.55
CA SER A 119 -8.27 8.69 -0.92
C SER A 119 -9.48 8.98 -0.03
N ILE A 120 -9.49 10.11 0.67
CA ILE A 120 -10.64 10.57 1.46
C ILE A 120 -11.79 10.93 0.53
N ASN A 121 -11.51 11.70 -0.53
CA ASN A 121 -12.51 12.08 -1.53
C ASN A 121 -13.17 10.85 -2.16
N GLN A 122 -12.37 9.85 -2.57
CA GLN A 122 -12.88 8.58 -3.09
C GLN A 122 -13.81 7.86 -2.11
N ARG A 123 -13.48 7.87 -0.81
CA ARG A 123 -14.30 7.19 0.21
C ARG A 123 -15.58 7.94 0.57
N CYS A 124 -15.53 9.29 0.56
CA CYS A 124 -16.66 10.13 0.95
C CYS A 124 -17.71 10.27 -0.15
N ASN A 125 -17.32 10.17 -1.42
CA ASN A 125 -18.22 10.47 -2.55
C ASN A 125 -18.99 9.25 -3.06
N GLU A 126 -18.92 8.10 -2.42
CA GLU A 126 -19.59 6.83 -2.86
C GLU A 126 -19.42 6.52 -4.37
N ASP A 127 -18.46 7.18 -5.02
CA ASP A 127 -18.16 7.04 -6.43
C ASP A 127 -17.28 5.80 -6.66
N ASP A 128 -17.67 4.95 -7.60
CA ASP A 128 -16.88 3.80 -8.04
C ASP A 128 -15.57 4.19 -8.76
N LYS A 129 -15.27 5.49 -8.83
CA LYS A 129 -14.08 6.00 -9.50
C LYS A 129 -12.80 5.58 -8.78
N THR A 130 -11.82 5.17 -9.53
CA THR A 130 -10.47 4.92 -9.00
C THR A 130 -9.77 6.23 -8.64
N ILE A 131 -8.76 6.18 -7.76
CA ILE A 131 -7.92 7.36 -7.42
C ILE A 131 -7.35 8.02 -8.68
N CYS A 132 -7.03 7.24 -9.71
CA CYS A 132 -6.54 7.74 -10.99
C CYS A 132 -7.59 8.58 -11.72
N GLU A 133 -8.82 8.10 -11.78
CA GLU A 133 -9.93 8.81 -12.43
C GLU A 133 -10.26 10.10 -11.70
N ILE A 134 -10.28 10.08 -10.36
CA ILE A 134 -10.45 11.27 -9.54
C ILE A 134 -9.32 12.27 -9.78
N PHE A 135 -8.07 11.81 -9.87
CA PHE A 135 -6.93 12.67 -10.17
C PHE A 135 -7.10 13.38 -11.51
N TYR A 136 -7.46 12.66 -12.58
CA TYR A 136 -7.67 13.26 -13.90
C TYR A 136 -8.89 14.19 -13.92
N TYR A 137 -9.96 13.84 -13.24
CA TYR A 137 -11.13 14.70 -13.12
C TYR A 137 -10.77 16.03 -12.49
N LEU A 138 -10.11 16.02 -11.34
CA LEU A 138 -9.66 17.24 -10.65
C LEU A 138 -8.59 18.01 -11.43
N ALA A 139 -7.70 17.31 -12.15
CA ALA A 139 -6.70 17.96 -13.00
C ALA A 139 -7.35 18.68 -14.18
N ASN A 140 -8.40 18.12 -14.77
CA ASN A 140 -9.15 18.74 -15.85
C ASN A 140 -9.92 19.97 -15.36
N GLU A 141 -10.53 19.92 -14.17
CA GLU A 141 -11.15 21.11 -13.57
C GLU A 141 -10.16 22.26 -13.38
N LEU A 142 -8.92 21.95 -12.99
CA LEU A 142 -7.86 22.96 -12.81
C LEU A 142 -7.41 23.62 -14.14
N THR A 143 -7.49 22.89 -15.26
CA THR A 143 -7.12 23.46 -16.56
C THR A 143 -8.08 24.55 -17.04
N ASP A 144 -9.33 24.54 -16.59
CA ASP A 144 -10.33 25.55 -16.92
C ASP A 144 -10.24 26.81 -16.04
N ILE A 145 -9.44 26.77 -14.98
CA ILE A 145 -9.22 27.92 -14.11
C ILE A 145 -8.12 28.80 -14.69
N THR A 146 -8.50 29.95 -15.25
CA THR A 146 -7.52 30.95 -15.70
C THR A 146 -6.69 31.47 -14.53
N PHE A 147 -5.42 31.85 -14.79
CA PHE A 147 -4.52 32.41 -13.76
C PHE A 147 -5.17 33.54 -12.97
N SER A 148 -5.89 34.43 -13.66
CA SER A 148 -6.61 35.55 -13.03
C SER A 148 -7.69 35.09 -12.05
N ARG A 149 -8.40 33.99 -12.35
CA ARG A 149 -9.42 33.42 -11.48
C ARG A 149 -8.79 32.75 -10.25
N SER A 150 -7.70 32.00 -10.46
CA SER A 150 -6.95 31.38 -9.36
C SER A 150 -6.39 32.43 -8.39
N LEU A 151 -5.81 33.50 -8.93
CA LEU A 151 -5.28 34.61 -8.13
C LEU A 151 -6.39 35.27 -7.30
N ARG A 152 -7.54 35.52 -7.92
CA ARG A 152 -8.70 36.11 -7.22
C ARG A 152 -9.18 35.25 -6.05
N ILE A 153 -9.27 33.92 -6.23
CA ILE A 153 -9.67 32.98 -5.18
C ILE A 153 -8.67 33.00 -4.02
N ILE A 154 -7.38 33.00 -4.32
CA ILE A 154 -6.32 33.08 -3.30
C ILE A 154 -6.41 34.41 -2.53
N MET A 155 -6.54 35.52 -3.24
CA MET A 155 -6.65 36.83 -2.61
C MET A 155 -7.89 36.93 -1.72
N GLN A 156 -9.04 36.39 -2.16
CA GLN A 156 -10.25 36.39 -1.37
C GLN A 156 -10.06 35.54 -0.09
N ALA A 157 -9.50 34.34 -0.21
CA ALA A 157 -9.22 33.48 0.96
C ALA A 157 -8.26 34.15 1.95
N MET A 158 -7.26 34.89 1.47
CA MET A 158 -6.37 35.69 2.33
C MET A 158 -7.12 36.82 3.05
N LEU A 159 -7.99 37.54 2.35
CA LEU A 159 -8.81 38.61 2.95
C LEU A 159 -9.77 38.06 4.01
N ASP A 160 -10.42 36.94 3.71
CA ASP A 160 -11.33 36.28 4.66
C ASP A 160 -10.57 35.85 5.92
N THR A 161 -9.36 35.27 5.77
CA THR A 161 -8.52 34.90 6.91
C THR A 161 -8.07 36.10 7.72
N ILE A 162 -7.69 37.21 7.06
CA ILE A 162 -7.31 38.46 7.74
C ILE A 162 -8.52 39.04 8.50
N SER A 163 -9.68 39.05 7.90
CA SER A 163 -10.93 39.50 8.53
C SER A 163 -11.24 38.67 9.78
N GLU A 164 -11.11 37.33 9.70
CA GLU A 164 -11.33 36.44 10.84
C GLU A 164 -10.34 36.68 11.98
N VAL A 165 -9.06 36.84 11.65
CA VAL A 165 -7.99 37.00 12.66
C VAL A 165 -8.03 38.38 13.34
N PHE A 166 -8.34 39.42 12.58
CA PHE A 166 -8.34 40.81 13.09
C PHE A 166 -9.70 41.37 13.44
N HIS A 167 -10.77 40.56 13.26
CA HIS A 167 -12.14 40.98 13.55
C HIS A 167 -12.58 42.31 12.84
N ILE A 168 -12.12 42.52 11.60
CA ILE A 168 -12.38 43.68 10.78
C ILE A 168 -13.49 43.38 9.77
#